data_9bd3a2d8ea138ded3b04f44b59641a30
#
_entry.id   9bd3a2d8ea138ded3b04f44b59641a30
#
_cell.length_a   1.000
_cell.length_b   1.000
_cell.length_c   1.000
_cell.angle_alpha   90.00
_cell.angle_beta   90.00
_cell.angle_gamma   90.00
#
_symmetry.space_group_name_H-M   'P 1'
#
loop_
_entity.id
_entity.type
_entity.pdbx_description
1 polymer ?
#
loop_
_entity_poly.entity_id
_entity_poly.type
_entity_poly.pdbx_seq_one_letter_code
_entity_poly.pdbx_strand_id
1 'polypeptide(L)'
;MFKECDFKVFNEPANDKDSRIAAIKVPNGKLLTRKQIDDYTEFVGNYGAKGLAYIRVEDPSKGKEGLQSPIIKFIEDSIIESLLSTLEVQEGDIIFFGAGKRSIVNDSLAALRDLVAKDLDLLTCEWAPCWVVDFPMFEKNRSGDLTPLHHPFTAPNCTADELKEDPLGALTEAYDIVLNGTELGGGSVRIHDRLMQETVLKLLNINEKEADEKFGFLIAALQHGCPPHAGLAIGFDRMIMLMTGSDSIRDVIAFPKTQTASCLLTEAPGQAAQEQLEELHIRFHGLEKED
;
A
#
# COMPACT_ATOMS: atom_id res chain seq x y z
N MET A 1 -10.86 14.11 15.75
CA MET A 1 -12.15 13.67 16.26
C MET A 1 -12.02 12.95 17.62
N PHE A 2 -11.20 11.91 17.81
CA PHE A 2 -11.17 11.07 19.03
C PHE A 2 -10.07 11.41 20.07
N LYS A 3 -9.44 12.61 20.02
CA LYS A 3 -8.31 12.97 20.89
C LYS A 3 -8.67 13.08 22.39
N GLU A 4 -9.91 13.43 22.67
CA GLU A 4 -10.44 13.60 24.03
C GLU A 4 -11.43 12.50 24.45
N CYS A 5 -11.53 11.42 23.65
CA CYS A 5 -12.43 10.31 23.88
C CYS A 5 -11.97 9.48 25.11
N ASP A 6 -12.89 9.07 25.97
CA ASP A 6 -12.59 8.22 27.15
C ASP A 6 -12.24 6.77 26.79
N PHE A 7 -12.47 6.36 25.54
CA PHE A 7 -12.11 5.03 25.05
C PHE A 7 -10.61 4.95 24.72
N LYS A 8 -9.82 4.37 25.61
CA LYS A 8 -8.35 4.28 25.50
C LYS A 8 -7.87 3.74 24.16
N VAL A 9 -8.57 2.74 23.60
CA VAL A 9 -8.23 2.15 22.28
C VAL A 9 -8.27 3.18 21.16
N PHE A 10 -9.06 4.25 21.30
CA PHE A 10 -9.13 5.34 20.34
C PHE A 10 -8.28 6.55 20.78
N ASN A 11 -8.31 6.89 22.07
CA ASN A 11 -7.59 8.04 22.58
C ASN A 11 -6.08 7.95 22.34
N GLU A 12 -5.47 6.81 22.67
CA GLU A 12 -4.02 6.61 22.51
C GLU A 12 -3.58 6.78 21.03
N PRO A 13 -4.18 6.07 20.03
CA PRO A 13 -3.81 6.28 18.63
C PRO A 13 -4.17 7.65 18.07
N ALA A 14 -5.19 8.33 18.61
CA ALA A 14 -5.55 9.68 18.18
C ALA A 14 -4.53 10.75 18.57
N ASN A 15 -3.71 10.47 19.61
CA ASN A 15 -2.69 11.36 20.14
C ASN A 15 -1.26 10.95 19.74
N ASP A 16 -1.08 9.80 19.09
CA ASP A 16 0.20 9.31 18.58
C ASP A 16 0.38 9.68 17.10
N LYS A 17 1.56 10.23 16.74
CA LYS A 17 1.86 10.69 15.38
C LYS A 17 1.98 9.54 14.37
N ASP A 18 2.44 8.37 14.81
CA ASP A 18 2.64 7.19 13.97
C ASP A 18 1.40 6.30 13.88
N SER A 19 0.37 6.66 14.63
CA SER A 19 -0.90 5.94 14.69
C SER A 19 -2.03 6.73 14.04
N ARG A 20 -3.14 6.05 13.80
CA ARG A 20 -4.38 6.66 13.33
C ARG A 20 -5.60 5.88 13.78
N ILE A 21 -6.76 6.54 13.71
CA ILE A 21 -8.07 5.91 13.69
C ILE A 21 -8.65 6.13 12.30
N ALA A 22 -9.16 5.08 11.72
CA ALA A 22 -9.94 5.17 10.48
C ALA A 22 -11.21 4.33 10.61
N ALA A 23 -12.23 4.69 9.84
CA ALA A 23 -13.49 3.97 9.81
C ALA A 23 -13.93 3.68 8.39
N ILE A 24 -14.61 2.56 8.20
CA ILE A 24 -15.34 2.23 6.98
C ILE A 24 -16.82 2.06 7.30
N LYS A 25 -17.67 2.71 6.51
CA LYS A 25 -19.11 2.50 6.54
C LYS A 25 -19.47 1.38 5.58
N VAL A 26 -20.28 0.45 6.05
CA VAL A 26 -20.79 -0.67 5.26
C VAL A 26 -22.30 -0.54 5.16
N PRO A 27 -22.85 -0.28 3.96
CA PRO A 27 -24.27 -0.23 3.71
C PRO A 27 -24.94 -1.58 4.02
N ASN A 28 -26.15 -1.54 4.56
CA ASN A 28 -26.91 -2.74 4.92
C ASN A 28 -26.19 -3.72 5.87
N GLY A 29 -25.25 -3.22 6.67
CA GLY A 29 -24.47 -4.04 7.62
C GLY A 29 -25.31 -4.73 8.69
N LYS A 30 -26.61 -4.38 8.82
CA LYS A 30 -27.58 -5.11 9.64
C LYS A 30 -27.74 -6.58 9.22
N LEU A 31 -27.42 -6.92 7.98
CA LEU A 31 -27.46 -8.29 7.47
C LEU A 31 -26.34 -9.15 8.03
N LEU A 32 -25.27 -8.57 8.53
CA LEU A 32 -24.13 -9.29 9.11
C LEU A 32 -24.54 -9.93 10.44
N THR A 33 -24.31 -11.22 10.53
CA THR A 33 -24.48 -11.96 11.77
C THR A 33 -23.33 -11.64 12.74
N ARG A 34 -23.55 -11.93 14.03
CA ARG A 34 -22.49 -11.77 15.03
C ARG A 34 -21.27 -12.64 14.70
N LYS A 35 -21.49 -13.86 14.21
CA LYS A 35 -20.41 -14.76 13.79
C LYS A 35 -19.55 -14.16 12.69
N GLN A 36 -20.16 -13.59 11.65
CA GLN A 36 -19.40 -12.93 10.58
C GLN A 36 -18.56 -11.74 11.11
N ILE A 37 -19.05 -10.97 12.07
CA ILE A 37 -18.28 -9.89 12.69
C ILE A 37 -17.12 -10.44 13.50
N ASP A 38 -17.31 -11.55 14.20
CA ASP A 38 -16.26 -12.24 14.93
C ASP A 38 -15.21 -12.81 13.94
N ASP A 39 -15.63 -13.41 12.83
CA ASP A 39 -14.76 -13.88 11.73
C ASP A 39 -13.96 -12.73 11.10
N TYR A 40 -14.57 -11.54 10.90
CA TYR A 40 -13.86 -10.33 10.43
C TYR A 40 -12.85 -9.83 11.45
N THR A 41 -13.13 -9.96 12.73
CA THR A 41 -12.19 -9.58 13.79
C THR A 41 -10.95 -10.48 13.78
N GLU A 42 -11.13 -11.78 13.55
CA GLU A 42 -10.01 -12.72 13.36
C GLU A 42 -9.25 -12.42 12.06
N PHE A 43 -9.97 -12.16 10.97
CA PHE A 43 -9.39 -11.82 9.67
C PHE A 43 -8.46 -10.59 9.74
N VAL A 44 -8.90 -9.48 10.34
CA VAL A 44 -8.05 -8.28 10.48
C VAL A 44 -6.86 -8.54 11.43
N GLY A 45 -6.96 -9.51 12.31
CA GLY A 45 -5.86 -9.98 13.16
C GLY A 45 -4.67 -10.49 12.36
N ASN A 46 -4.89 -11.10 11.19
CA ASN A 46 -3.83 -11.55 10.27
C ASN A 46 -2.95 -10.39 9.75
N TYR A 47 -3.49 -9.17 9.76
CA TYR A 47 -2.78 -7.94 9.40
C TYR A 47 -2.16 -7.21 10.61
N GLY A 48 -2.24 -7.81 11.80
CA GLY A 48 -1.70 -7.26 13.03
C GLY A 48 -2.65 -6.35 13.81
N ALA A 49 -3.91 -6.23 13.42
CA ALA A 49 -4.91 -5.51 14.19
C ALA A 49 -5.24 -6.26 15.48
N LYS A 50 -5.36 -5.52 16.61
CA LYS A 50 -5.64 -6.13 17.92
C LYS A 50 -7.14 -6.39 18.17
N GLY A 51 -7.98 -5.93 17.24
CA GLY A 51 -9.44 -6.08 17.32
C GLY A 51 -10.12 -5.21 16.28
N LEU A 52 -11.43 -5.38 16.16
CA LEU A 52 -12.29 -4.65 15.23
C LEU A 52 -13.49 -4.08 16.00
N ALA A 53 -13.38 -2.79 16.36
CA ALA A 53 -14.52 -2.11 16.97
C ALA A 53 -15.57 -1.79 15.89
N TYR A 54 -16.86 -1.84 16.27
CA TYR A 54 -17.91 -1.52 15.32
C TYR A 54 -19.12 -0.83 16.02
N ILE A 55 -19.89 -0.10 15.21
CA ILE A 55 -21.16 0.52 15.61
C ILE A 55 -22.23 0.12 14.58
N ARG A 56 -23.34 -0.49 15.04
CA ARG A 56 -24.54 -0.69 14.24
C ARG A 56 -25.42 0.55 14.30
N VAL A 57 -25.94 0.97 13.17
CA VAL A 57 -26.82 2.13 13.04
C VAL A 57 -28.25 1.64 12.91
N GLU A 58 -29.07 1.83 13.97
CA GLU A 58 -30.49 1.47 13.95
C GLU A 58 -31.35 2.65 13.50
N ASP A 59 -31.06 3.86 14.01
CA ASP A 59 -31.75 5.09 13.64
C ASP A 59 -30.84 6.30 13.81
N PRO A 60 -30.22 6.79 12.73
CA PRO A 60 -29.23 7.88 12.84
C PRO A 60 -29.88 9.21 13.29
N SER A 61 -31.18 9.36 13.17
CA SER A 61 -31.89 10.59 13.61
C SER A 61 -31.96 10.74 15.12
N LYS A 62 -31.80 9.65 15.87
CA LYS A 62 -31.78 9.64 17.34
C LYS A 62 -30.37 9.83 17.92
N GLY A 63 -29.38 10.14 17.10
CA GLY A 63 -28.01 10.29 17.56
C GLY A 63 -27.51 9.03 18.26
N LYS A 64 -26.94 9.19 19.45
CA LYS A 64 -26.36 8.10 20.23
C LYS A 64 -27.36 7.00 20.61
N GLU A 65 -28.63 7.35 20.88
CA GLU A 65 -29.67 6.40 21.24
C GLU A 65 -30.09 5.47 20.08
N GLY A 66 -29.86 5.90 18.85
CA GLY A 66 -30.11 5.11 17.65
C GLY A 66 -28.96 4.22 17.22
N LEU A 67 -27.94 4.04 18.08
CA LEU A 67 -26.74 3.26 17.78
C LEU A 67 -26.58 2.11 18.77
N GLN A 68 -26.07 0.98 18.25
CA GLN A 68 -25.80 -0.19 19.07
C GLN A 68 -24.32 -0.57 19.02
N SER A 69 -23.61 -0.41 20.13
CA SER A 69 -22.22 -0.87 20.29
C SER A 69 -21.76 -0.79 21.75
N PRO A 70 -20.86 -1.68 22.18
CA PRO A 70 -20.24 -1.59 23.50
C PRO A 70 -19.41 -0.33 23.74
N ILE A 71 -18.89 0.29 22.65
CA ILE A 71 -17.98 1.45 22.76
C ILE A 71 -18.72 2.80 22.86
N ILE A 72 -20.00 2.87 22.51
CA ILE A 72 -20.77 4.11 22.46
C ILE A 72 -20.75 4.87 23.78
N LYS A 73 -20.81 4.17 24.91
CA LYS A 73 -20.80 4.78 26.25
C LYS A 73 -19.53 5.59 26.57
N PHE A 74 -18.47 5.37 25.83
CA PHE A 74 -17.18 6.05 26.00
C PHE A 74 -16.95 7.17 24.98
N ILE A 75 -17.88 7.40 24.05
CA ILE A 75 -17.77 8.40 22.99
C ILE A 75 -18.77 9.50 23.29
N GLU A 76 -18.32 10.75 23.23
CA GLU A 76 -19.16 11.92 23.44
C GLU A 76 -20.17 12.11 22.30
N ASP A 77 -21.31 12.73 22.60
CA ASP A 77 -22.40 12.94 21.64
C ASP A 77 -21.94 13.80 20.45
N SER A 78 -21.13 14.82 20.71
CA SER A 78 -20.54 15.69 19.67
C SER A 78 -19.66 14.92 18.68
N ILE A 79 -18.92 13.92 19.15
CA ILE A 79 -18.10 13.04 18.31
C ILE A 79 -19.01 12.12 17.50
N ILE A 80 -20.06 11.58 18.11
CA ILE A 80 -21.05 10.74 17.41
C ILE A 80 -21.75 11.54 16.29
N GLU A 81 -22.24 12.73 16.56
CA GLU A 81 -22.89 13.59 15.55
C GLU A 81 -21.94 13.87 14.38
N SER A 82 -20.70 14.24 14.67
CA SER A 82 -19.69 14.47 13.66
C SER A 82 -19.38 13.21 12.84
N LEU A 83 -19.31 12.04 13.50
CA LEU A 83 -19.08 10.75 12.83
C LEU A 83 -20.22 10.39 11.88
N LEU A 84 -21.48 10.48 12.36
CA LEU A 84 -22.67 10.16 11.57
C LEU A 84 -22.78 11.08 10.35
N SER A 85 -22.53 12.38 10.53
CA SER A 85 -22.53 13.37 9.45
C SER A 85 -21.41 13.13 8.44
N THR A 86 -20.18 12.88 8.91
CA THR A 86 -19.01 12.69 8.03
C THR A 86 -19.14 11.44 7.17
N LEU A 87 -19.69 10.36 7.73
CA LEU A 87 -19.88 9.08 7.03
C LEU A 87 -21.21 9.00 6.26
N GLU A 88 -22.08 10.00 6.40
CA GLU A 88 -23.41 10.01 5.77
C GLU A 88 -24.14 8.68 5.98
N VAL A 89 -24.21 8.24 7.24
CA VAL A 89 -24.77 6.94 7.58
C VAL A 89 -26.28 6.89 7.44
N GLN A 90 -26.77 5.72 7.10
CA GLN A 90 -28.20 5.43 6.98
C GLN A 90 -28.64 4.35 7.97
N GLU A 91 -29.94 4.22 8.17
CA GLU A 91 -30.51 3.13 8.94
C GLU A 91 -30.10 1.77 8.37
N GLY A 92 -29.61 0.90 9.23
CA GLY A 92 -29.14 -0.44 8.87
C GLY A 92 -27.67 -0.53 8.46
N ASP A 93 -26.93 0.58 8.45
CA ASP A 93 -25.49 0.56 8.21
C ASP A 93 -24.72 0.00 9.42
N ILE A 94 -23.48 -0.42 9.18
CA ILE A 94 -22.51 -0.72 10.23
C ILE A 94 -21.21 0.06 9.95
N ILE A 95 -20.60 0.56 11.01
CA ILE A 95 -19.31 1.27 10.94
C ILE A 95 -18.27 0.39 11.61
N PHE A 96 -17.23 0.00 10.90
CA PHE A 96 -16.04 -0.66 11.46
C PHE A 96 -14.91 0.32 11.66
N PHE A 97 -14.11 0.13 12.72
CA PHE A 97 -13.01 1.00 13.08
C PHE A 97 -11.70 0.22 13.19
N GLY A 98 -10.66 0.77 12.57
CA GLY A 98 -9.27 0.42 12.85
C GLY A 98 -8.64 1.49 13.72
N ALA A 99 -7.89 1.08 14.75
CA ALA A 99 -7.17 1.99 15.64
C ALA A 99 -5.80 1.40 16.01
N GLY A 100 -4.72 2.15 15.80
CA GLY A 100 -3.35 1.73 16.05
C GLY A 100 -2.35 2.28 15.05
N LYS A 101 -1.23 1.58 14.86
CA LYS A 101 -0.20 1.99 13.89
C LYS A 101 -0.79 2.19 12.49
N ARG A 102 -0.40 3.27 11.83
CA ARG A 102 -0.97 3.70 10.54
C ARG A 102 -0.95 2.60 9.47
N SER A 103 0.18 1.89 9.31
CA SER A 103 0.29 0.78 8.35
C SER A 103 -0.70 -0.34 8.65
N ILE A 104 -0.76 -0.81 9.91
CA ILE A 104 -1.68 -1.88 10.33
C ILE A 104 -3.13 -1.50 10.08
N VAL A 105 -3.53 -0.26 10.43
CA VAL A 105 -4.89 0.22 10.21
C VAL A 105 -5.23 0.29 8.73
N ASN A 106 -4.30 0.79 7.90
CA ASN A 106 -4.51 0.87 6.47
C ASN A 106 -4.68 -0.52 5.84
N ASP A 107 -3.76 -1.43 6.11
CA ASP A 107 -3.75 -2.77 5.51
C ASP A 107 -4.97 -3.59 5.96
N SER A 108 -5.28 -3.57 7.25
CA SER A 108 -6.41 -4.32 7.81
C SER A 108 -7.77 -3.81 7.31
N LEU A 109 -7.98 -2.49 7.27
CA LEU A 109 -9.25 -1.93 6.78
C LEU A 109 -9.39 -2.01 5.26
N ALA A 110 -8.29 -1.91 4.51
CA ALA A 110 -8.32 -2.13 3.05
C ALA A 110 -8.77 -3.56 2.73
N ALA A 111 -8.15 -4.55 3.36
CA ALA A 111 -8.52 -5.96 3.17
C ALA A 111 -9.96 -6.25 3.66
N LEU A 112 -10.36 -5.69 4.79
CA LEU A 112 -11.72 -5.83 5.31
C LEU A 112 -12.75 -5.23 4.37
N ARG A 113 -12.49 -4.06 3.78
CA ARG A 113 -13.39 -3.40 2.82
C ARG A 113 -13.70 -4.34 1.66
N ASP A 114 -12.69 -4.96 1.09
CA ASP A 114 -12.84 -5.84 -0.06
C ASP A 114 -13.59 -7.14 0.31
N LEU A 115 -13.30 -7.70 1.48
CA LEU A 115 -13.99 -8.90 1.98
C LEU A 115 -15.47 -8.63 2.22
N VAL A 116 -15.80 -7.58 2.96
CA VAL A 116 -17.19 -7.24 3.31
C VAL A 116 -17.99 -6.86 2.06
N ALA A 117 -17.37 -6.18 1.09
CA ALA A 117 -18.03 -5.83 -0.16
C ALA A 117 -18.44 -7.07 -0.97
N LYS A 118 -17.61 -8.11 -0.98
CA LYS A 118 -17.92 -9.40 -1.60
C LYS A 118 -19.00 -10.15 -0.83
N ASP A 119 -18.88 -10.25 0.49
CA ASP A 119 -19.81 -11.00 1.34
C ASP A 119 -21.25 -10.44 1.33
N LEU A 120 -21.39 -9.13 1.14
CA LEU A 120 -22.69 -8.45 1.07
C LEU A 120 -23.13 -8.11 -0.36
N ASP A 121 -22.40 -8.57 -1.39
CA ASP A 121 -22.70 -8.29 -2.80
C ASP A 121 -22.86 -6.79 -3.10
N LEU A 122 -21.92 -5.99 -2.59
CA LEU A 122 -21.96 -4.53 -2.73
C LEU A 122 -21.26 -4.01 -3.99
N LEU A 123 -20.79 -4.89 -4.85
CA LEU A 123 -20.14 -4.50 -6.10
C LEU A 123 -21.19 -3.97 -7.07
N THR A 124 -21.00 -2.72 -7.53
CA THR A 124 -21.98 -2.03 -8.38
C THR A 124 -21.65 -2.09 -9.87
N CYS A 125 -20.45 -2.57 -10.22
CA CYS A 125 -19.98 -2.69 -11.59
C CYS A 125 -18.98 -3.85 -11.72
N GLU A 126 -18.85 -4.38 -12.93
CA GLU A 126 -17.91 -5.47 -13.24
C GLU A 126 -16.47 -4.93 -13.33
N TRP A 127 -16.30 -3.73 -13.89
CA TRP A 127 -15.00 -3.10 -14.10
C TRP A 127 -14.96 -1.69 -13.50
N ALA A 128 -14.02 -1.47 -12.60
CA ALA A 128 -13.81 -0.20 -11.90
C ALA A 128 -12.36 0.25 -11.99
N PRO A 129 -11.94 0.86 -13.12
CA PRO A 129 -10.59 1.42 -13.22
C PRO A 129 -10.47 2.72 -12.45
N CYS A 130 -9.33 2.94 -11.78
CA CYS A 130 -8.99 4.22 -11.20
C CYS A 130 -7.48 4.50 -11.31
N TRP A 131 -7.13 5.77 -11.29
CA TRP A 131 -5.74 6.20 -11.15
C TRP A 131 -5.42 6.47 -9.68
N VAL A 132 -4.27 5.98 -9.25
CA VAL A 132 -3.64 6.38 -8.00
C VAL A 132 -2.49 7.29 -8.35
N VAL A 133 -2.46 8.47 -7.74
CA VAL A 133 -1.49 9.55 -8.02
C VAL A 133 -0.98 10.15 -6.72
N ASP A 134 -0.09 11.14 -6.81
CA ASP A 134 0.44 11.86 -5.65
C ASP A 134 1.15 10.95 -4.63
N PHE A 135 1.95 10.03 -5.12
CA PHE A 135 2.76 9.16 -4.27
C PHE A 135 3.87 9.95 -3.57
N PRO A 136 4.17 9.63 -2.29
CA PRO A 136 5.38 10.14 -1.63
C PRO A 136 6.64 9.82 -2.45
N MET A 137 7.58 10.78 -2.50
CA MET A 137 8.86 10.56 -3.20
C MET A 137 9.75 9.59 -2.45
N PHE A 138 9.82 9.74 -1.13
CA PHE A 138 10.69 8.97 -0.27
C PHE A 138 9.92 8.35 0.90
N GLU A 139 10.47 7.25 1.37
CA GLU A 139 10.16 6.65 2.66
C GLU A 139 11.44 6.42 3.48
N LYS A 140 11.30 6.12 4.75
CA LYS A 140 12.42 5.70 5.60
C LYS A 140 12.53 4.19 5.63
N ASN A 141 13.71 3.69 5.31
CA ASN A 141 14.04 2.29 5.50
C ASN A 141 14.18 1.96 7.01
N ARG A 142 14.50 0.69 7.33
CA ARG A 142 14.66 0.24 8.73
C ARG A 142 15.83 0.93 9.46
N SER A 143 16.83 1.43 8.72
CA SER A 143 17.98 2.16 9.26
C SER A 143 17.69 3.65 9.46
N GLY A 144 16.54 4.14 8.97
CA GLY A 144 16.15 5.55 9.04
C GLY A 144 16.61 6.40 7.85
N ASP A 145 17.31 5.78 6.88
CA ASP A 145 17.75 6.45 5.66
C ASP A 145 16.59 6.61 4.67
N LEU A 146 16.68 7.65 3.84
CA LEU A 146 15.73 7.85 2.75
C LEU A 146 15.91 6.78 1.67
N THR A 147 14.81 6.22 1.20
CA THR A 147 14.75 5.34 0.03
C THR A 147 13.62 5.81 -0.88
N PRO A 148 13.76 5.74 -2.20
CA PRO A 148 12.68 6.13 -3.09
C PRO A 148 11.54 5.12 -2.97
N LEU A 149 10.30 5.60 -2.93
CA LEU A 149 9.13 4.71 -2.87
C LEU A 149 9.00 3.90 -4.16
N HIS A 150 9.20 4.52 -5.33
CA HIS A 150 9.14 3.87 -6.63
C HIS A 150 10.53 3.77 -7.27
N HIS A 151 11.05 4.91 -7.75
CA HIS A 151 12.26 4.93 -8.54
C HIS A 151 13.01 6.27 -8.40
N PRO A 152 14.36 6.29 -8.28
CA PRO A 152 15.12 7.52 -8.09
C PRO A 152 15.11 8.47 -9.30
N PHE A 153 14.53 8.07 -10.42
CA PHE A 153 14.37 8.90 -11.64
C PHE A 153 12.95 9.42 -11.84
N THR A 154 12.06 9.20 -10.89
CA THR A 154 10.69 9.75 -10.89
C THR A 154 10.74 11.24 -10.56
N ALA A 155 10.02 12.05 -11.34
CA ALA A 155 9.96 13.49 -11.11
C ALA A 155 9.15 13.81 -9.84
N PRO A 156 9.70 14.62 -8.93
CA PRO A 156 8.91 15.20 -7.86
C PRO A 156 8.08 16.38 -8.41
N ASN A 157 6.99 16.69 -7.74
CA ASN A 157 6.11 17.82 -8.07
C ASN A 157 6.54 19.15 -7.41
N CYS A 158 7.79 19.28 -7.01
CA CYS A 158 8.36 20.44 -6.34
C CYS A 158 9.73 20.81 -6.95
N THR A 159 10.26 21.96 -6.57
CA THR A 159 11.61 22.39 -6.94
C THR A 159 12.69 21.63 -6.18
N ALA A 160 13.93 21.67 -6.68
CA ALA A 160 15.06 21.02 -6.01
C ALA A 160 15.36 21.58 -4.61
N ASP A 161 15.04 22.86 -4.36
CA ASP A 161 15.26 23.48 -3.05
C ASP A 161 14.16 23.09 -2.06
N GLU A 162 12.88 23.06 -2.47
CA GLU A 162 11.78 22.55 -1.66
C GLU A 162 12.00 21.06 -1.32
N LEU A 163 12.50 20.28 -2.26
CA LEU A 163 12.82 18.87 -2.04
C LEU A 163 13.90 18.66 -0.96
N LYS A 164 14.90 19.55 -0.90
CA LYS A 164 15.94 19.52 0.15
C LYS A 164 15.40 19.94 1.52
N GLU A 165 14.45 20.89 1.55
CA GLU A 165 13.86 21.36 2.80
C GLU A 165 12.94 20.32 3.45
N ASP A 166 12.10 19.66 2.67
CA ASP A 166 11.18 18.62 3.17
C ASP A 166 11.11 17.39 2.24
N PRO A 167 12.11 16.52 2.25
CA PRO A 167 12.12 15.34 1.38
C PRO A 167 10.97 14.37 1.63
N LEU A 168 10.50 14.26 2.89
CA LEU A 168 9.41 13.32 3.25
C LEU A 168 8.02 13.85 2.94
N GLY A 169 7.87 15.17 2.81
CA GLY A 169 6.62 15.80 2.37
C GLY A 169 6.49 15.90 0.85
N ALA A 170 7.56 15.66 0.11
CA ALA A 170 7.54 15.72 -1.35
C ALA A 170 6.70 14.61 -1.97
N LEU A 171 5.83 14.96 -2.92
CA LEU A 171 5.06 14.05 -3.75
C LEU A 171 5.70 13.91 -5.13
N THR A 172 5.31 12.88 -5.86
CA THR A 172 5.84 12.58 -7.20
C THR A 172 4.76 12.63 -8.27
N GLU A 173 5.22 12.73 -9.51
CA GLU A 173 4.41 12.52 -10.72
C GLU A 173 4.43 11.03 -11.15
N ALA A 174 4.39 10.13 -10.17
CA ALA A 174 4.12 8.71 -10.39
C ALA A 174 2.60 8.47 -10.44
N TYR A 175 2.21 7.45 -11.16
CA TYR A 175 0.82 7.05 -11.32
C TYR A 175 0.69 5.56 -11.53
N ASP A 176 -0.32 4.95 -10.89
CA ASP A 176 -0.69 3.56 -11.11
C ASP A 176 -2.12 3.49 -11.64
N ILE A 177 -2.33 2.64 -12.64
CA ILE A 177 -3.67 2.22 -13.05
C ILE A 177 -4.08 1.01 -12.21
N VAL A 178 -5.15 1.15 -11.46
CA VAL A 178 -5.73 0.11 -10.62
C VAL A 178 -7.05 -0.32 -11.22
N LEU A 179 -7.28 -1.61 -11.36
CA LEU A 179 -8.52 -2.20 -11.85
C LEU A 179 -9.06 -3.18 -10.83
N ASN A 180 -10.28 -2.95 -10.34
CA ASN A 180 -10.94 -3.80 -9.34
C ASN A 180 -10.08 -4.06 -8.08
N GLY A 181 -9.37 -3.03 -7.60
CA GLY A 181 -8.48 -3.13 -6.44
C GLY A 181 -7.11 -3.76 -6.73
N THR A 182 -6.85 -4.18 -7.97
CA THR A 182 -5.55 -4.74 -8.40
C THR A 182 -4.78 -3.71 -9.21
N GLU A 183 -3.54 -3.42 -8.81
CA GLU A 183 -2.61 -2.64 -9.64
C GLU A 183 -2.36 -3.37 -10.94
N LEU A 184 -2.84 -2.78 -12.03
CA LEU A 184 -2.71 -3.33 -13.38
C LEU A 184 -1.39 -2.91 -14.02
N GLY A 185 -0.92 -1.73 -13.70
CA GLY A 185 0.35 -1.21 -14.20
C GLY A 185 0.62 0.16 -13.64
N GLY A 186 1.83 0.65 -13.85
CA GLY A 186 2.26 1.93 -13.33
C GLY A 186 3.32 2.59 -14.18
N GLY A 187 3.56 3.84 -13.87
CA GLY A 187 4.53 4.66 -14.56
C GLY A 187 4.84 5.96 -13.83
N SER A 188 5.63 6.79 -14.46
CA SER A 188 5.90 8.12 -13.94
C SER A 188 6.38 9.08 -15.03
N VAL A 189 6.20 10.36 -14.80
CA VAL A 189 7.02 11.39 -15.44
C VAL A 189 8.44 11.27 -14.90
N ARG A 190 9.42 11.34 -15.77
CA ARG A 190 10.84 11.20 -15.41
C ARG A 190 11.48 12.56 -15.15
N ILE A 191 12.46 12.57 -14.23
CA ILE A 191 13.34 13.73 -14.09
C ILE A 191 14.08 13.92 -15.40
N HIS A 192 13.99 15.12 -15.98
CA HIS A 192 14.68 15.52 -17.19
C HIS A 192 15.65 16.69 -16.95
N ASP A 193 15.68 17.22 -15.74
CA ASP A 193 16.59 18.25 -15.28
C ASP A 193 17.75 17.64 -14.46
N ARG A 194 18.97 18.03 -14.82
CA ARG A 194 20.19 17.53 -14.17
C ARG A 194 20.27 17.90 -12.70
N LEU A 195 19.97 19.15 -12.34
CA LEU A 195 20.07 19.63 -10.96
C LEU A 195 19.13 18.87 -10.04
N MET A 196 17.91 18.64 -10.51
CA MET A 196 16.94 17.82 -9.79
C MET A 196 17.45 16.38 -9.60
N GLN A 197 17.99 15.76 -10.65
CA GLN A 197 18.49 14.37 -10.55
C GLN A 197 19.67 14.26 -9.57
N GLU A 198 20.61 15.20 -9.62
CA GLU A 198 21.74 15.24 -8.68
C GLU A 198 21.26 15.44 -7.23
N THR A 199 20.22 16.25 -7.05
CA THR A 199 19.62 16.49 -5.72
C THR A 199 19.01 15.22 -5.17
N VAL A 200 18.23 14.50 -5.96
CA VAL A 200 17.64 13.21 -5.56
C VAL A 200 18.71 12.19 -5.19
N LEU A 201 19.75 12.02 -6.01
CA LEU A 201 20.82 11.07 -5.73
C LEU A 201 21.59 11.43 -4.45
N LYS A 202 21.83 12.72 -4.17
CA LYS A 202 22.46 13.18 -2.93
C LYS A 202 21.59 12.88 -1.70
N LEU A 203 20.28 13.06 -1.77
CA LEU A 203 19.35 12.74 -0.68
C LEU A 203 19.32 11.24 -0.38
N LEU A 204 19.59 10.40 -1.38
CA LEU A 204 19.71 8.94 -1.24
C LEU A 204 21.12 8.48 -0.81
N ASN A 205 21.99 9.41 -0.40
CA ASN A 205 23.38 9.14 -0.02
C ASN A 205 24.25 8.51 -1.15
N ILE A 206 23.85 8.69 -2.40
CA ILE A 206 24.64 8.27 -3.57
C ILE A 206 25.61 9.41 -3.91
N ASN A 207 26.90 9.20 -3.64
CA ASN A 207 27.91 10.20 -3.95
C ASN A 207 28.20 10.29 -5.46
N GLU A 208 28.92 11.35 -5.89
CA GLU A 208 29.17 11.62 -7.31
C GLU A 208 29.91 10.46 -8.02
N LYS A 209 30.90 9.84 -7.37
CA LYS A 209 31.60 8.70 -7.94
C LYS A 209 30.70 7.49 -8.16
N GLU A 210 29.89 7.16 -7.18
CA GLU A 210 28.91 6.08 -7.27
C GLU A 210 27.81 6.37 -8.30
N ALA A 211 27.37 7.63 -8.37
CA ALA A 211 26.40 8.09 -9.37
C ALA A 211 26.97 7.96 -10.78
N ASP A 212 28.25 8.32 -10.99
CA ASP A 212 28.91 8.19 -12.29
C ASP A 212 29.12 6.71 -12.67
N GLU A 213 29.56 5.86 -11.74
CA GLU A 213 29.73 4.43 -11.98
C GLU A 213 28.40 3.72 -12.33
N LYS A 214 27.29 4.07 -11.68
CA LYS A 214 25.98 3.40 -11.87
C LYS A 214 25.13 4.04 -12.95
N PHE A 215 25.14 5.38 -13.06
CA PHE A 215 24.20 6.17 -13.84
C PHE A 215 24.86 7.23 -14.72
N GLY A 216 26.19 7.20 -14.86
CA GLY A 216 26.95 8.20 -15.58
C GLY A 216 26.45 8.44 -17.01
N PHE A 217 26.07 7.38 -17.72
CA PHE A 217 25.51 7.48 -19.06
C PHE A 217 24.17 8.27 -19.10
N LEU A 218 23.31 8.09 -18.07
CA LEU A 218 22.03 8.80 -17.95
C LEU A 218 22.27 10.26 -17.59
N ILE A 219 23.14 10.52 -16.60
CA ILE A 219 23.46 11.87 -16.16
C ILE A 219 24.10 12.67 -17.32
N ALA A 220 24.98 12.04 -18.09
CA ALA A 220 25.56 12.63 -19.29
C ALA A 220 24.49 12.94 -20.35
N ALA A 221 23.54 12.03 -20.56
CA ALA A 221 22.45 12.28 -21.50
C ALA A 221 21.59 13.50 -21.10
N LEU A 222 21.29 13.68 -19.83
CA LEU A 222 20.55 14.84 -19.33
C LEU A 222 21.28 16.18 -19.61
N GLN A 223 22.62 16.17 -19.68
CA GLN A 223 23.42 17.36 -20.01
C GLN A 223 23.23 17.85 -21.45
N HIS A 224 22.86 16.96 -22.36
CA HIS A 224 22.64 17.28 -23.77
C HIS A 224 21.23 17.80 -24.07
N GLY A 225 20.41 17.97 -23.05
CA GLY A 225 19.02 18.39 -23.18
C GLY A 225 18.09 17.18 -23.37
N CYS A 226 17.38 16.83 -22.32
CA CYS A 226 16.38 15.76 -22.34
C CYS A 226 14.98 16.39 -22.35
N PRO A 227 14.09 16.03 -23.29
CA PRO A 227 12.71 16.51 -23.24
C PRO A 227 11.97 15.88 -22.05
N PRO A 228 10.91 16.53 -21.55
CA PRO A 228 9.98 15.88 -20.65
C PRO A 228 9.48 14.57 -21.23
N HIS A 229 9.53 13.52 -20.47
CA HIS A 229 9.11 12.18 -20.92
C HIS A 229 8.50 11.39 -19.78
N ALA A 230 7.60 10.50 -20.13
CA ALA A 230 6.87 9.63 -19.25
C ALA A 230 6.63 8.27 -19.92
N GLY A 231 6.21 7.30 -19.13
CA GLY A 231 5.87 5.98 -19.66
C GLY A 231 4.96 5.21 -18.72
N LEU A 232 4.34 4.17 -19.25
CA LEU A 232 3.46 3.27 -18.50
C LEU A 232 3.84 1.83 -18.87
N ALA A 233 3.97 0.98 -17.87
CA ALA A 233 4.12 -0.47 -18.03
C ALA A 233 2.91 -1.18 -17.44
N ILE A 234 2.31 -2.08 -18.22
CA ILE A 234 1.15 -2.87 -17.82
C ILE A 234 1.63 -4.29 -17.49
N GLY A 235 1.22 -4.80 -16.32
CA GLY A 235 1.43 -6.19 -15.93
C GLY A 235 0.55 -7.13 -16.75
N PHE A 236 1.10 -7.73 -17.82
CA PHE A 236 0.34 -8.55 -18.76
C PHE A 236 -0.34 -9.74 -18.06
N ASP A 237 0.35 -10.44 -17.19
CA ASP A 237 -0.24 -11.57 -16.43
C ASP A 237 -1.39 -11.13 -15.54
N ARG A 238 -1.29 -9.96 -14.88
CA ARG A 238 -2.39 -9.39 -14.08
C ARG A 238 -3.59 -9.02 -14.95
N MET A 239 -3.35 -8.47 -16.12
CA MET A 239 -4.41 -8.16 -17.08
C MET A 239 -5.15 -9.43 -17.52
N ILE A 240 -4.43 -10.48 -17.86
CA ILE A 240 -5.04 -11.76 -18.26
C ILE A 240 -5.80 -12.39 -17.09
N MET A 241 -5.23 -12.36 -15.87
CA MET A 241 -5.89 -12.84 -14.66
C MET A 241 -7.25 -12.17 -14.47
N LEU A 242 -7.32 -10.84 -14.56
CA LEU A 242 -8.56 -10.09 -14.42
C LEU A 242 -9.55 -10.41 -15.56
N MET A 243 -9.07 -10.49 -16.82
CA MET A 243 -9.92 -10.80 -17.99
C MET A 243 -10.52 -12.21 -17.94
N THR A 244 -9.84 -13.17 -17.31
CA THR A 244 -10.30 -14.55 -17.18
C THR A 244 -11.09 -14.81 -15.88
N GLY A 245 -11.18 -13.80 -15.00
CA GLY A 245 -11.82 -13.95 -13.69
C GLY A 245 -11.07 -14.90 -12.76
N SER A 246 -9.75 -15.09 -12.96
CA SER A 246 -8.90 -15.92 -12.12
C SER A 246 -8.50 -15.20 -10.84
N ASP A 247 -8.40 -15.93 -9.72
CA ASP A 247 -8.02 -15.37 -8.42
C ASP A 247 -6.49 -15.21 -8.24
N SER A 248 -5.70 -15.86 -9.10
CA SER A 248 -4.25 -15.87 -9.01
C SER A 248 -3.58 -15.78 -10.36
N ILE A 249 -2.49 -14.99 -10.46
CA ILE A 249 -1.66 -14.96 -11.67
C ILE A 249 -1.04 -16.33 -12.00
N ARG A 250 -0.95 -17.25 -11.03
CA ARG A 250 -0.46 -18.60 -11.24
C ARG A 250 -1.36 -19.42 -12.16
N ASP A 251 -2.64 -19.08 -12.23
CA ASP A 251 -3.62 -19.78 -13.06
C ASP A 251 -3.49 -19.41 -14.55
N VAL A 252 -2.82 -18.27 -14.83
CA VAL A 252 -2.63 -17.77 -16.20
C VAL A 252 -1.17 -17.81 -16.69
N ILE A 253 -0.24 -18.25 -15.84
CA ILE A 253 1.18 -18.46 -16.18
C ILE A 253 1.40 -19.94 -16.50
N ALA A 254 1.99 -20.24 -17.66
CA ALA A 254 2.19 -21.60 -18.12
C ALA A 254 3.04 -22.47 -17.16
N PHE A 255 4.06 -21.88 -16.51
CA PHE A 255 4.98 -22.60 -15.62
C PHE A 255 5.23 -21.79 -14.34
N PRO A 256 4.22 -21.69 -13.43
CA PRO A 256 4.37 -20.90 -12.21
C PRO A 256 5.41 -21.52 -11.28
N LYS A 257 6.23 -20.68 -10.69
CA LYS A 257 7.21 -21.11 -9.67
C LYS A 257 6.54 -21.37 -8.33
N THR A 258 7.15 -22.26 -7.53
CA THR A 258 6.74 -22.51 -6.13
C THR A 258 7.06 -21.28 -5.25
N GLN A 259 6.62 -21.31 -3.99
CA GLN A 259 6.97 -20.29 -2.99
C GLN A 259 8.49 -20.19 -2.75
N THR A 260 9.22 -21.30 -2.95
CA THR A 260 10.67 -21.36 -2.86
C THR A 260 11.39 -20.98 -4.16
N ALA A 261 10.66 -20.37 -5.11
CA ALA A 261 11.14 -19.98 -6.44
C ALA A 261 11.61 -21.15 -7.33
N SER A 262 11.22 -22.38 -7.02
CA SER A 262 11.55 -23.56 -7.84
C SER A 262 10.57 -23.72 -9.00
N CYS A 263 11.09 -24.11 -10.16
CA CYS A 263 10.30 -24.46 -11.34
C CYS A 263 10.02 -25.97 -11.34
N LEU A 264 8.77 -26.37 -11.24
CA LEU A 264 8.39 -27.80 -11.23
C LEU A 264 8.63 -28.53 -12.56
N LEU A 265 8.72 -27.78 -13.67
CA LEU A 265 8.99 -28.35 -14.98
C LEU A 265 10.47 -28.65 -15.22
N THR A 266 11.34 -27.67 -14.85
CA THR A 266 12.77 -27.73 -15.16
C THR A 266 13.63 -28.10 -13.95
N GLU A 267 12.99 -28.24 -12.77
CA GLU A 267 13.65 -28.43 -11.47
C GLU A 267 14.66 -27.33 -11.10
N ALA A 268 14.61 -26.18 -11.82
CA ALA A 268 15.44 -25.02 -11.50
C ALA A 268 15.01 -24.36 -10.17
N PRO A 269 15.98 -23.77 -9.41
CA PRO A 269 17.40 -23.65 -9.70
C PRO A 269 18.16 -24.96 -9.48
N GLY A 270 19.04 -25.28 -10.41
CA GLY A 270 19.96 -26.41 -10.31
C GLY A 270 21.38 -25.95 -9.93
N GLN A 271 22.27 -26.91 -9.78
CA GLN A 271 23.70 -26.61 -9.55
C GLN A 271 24.37 -26.21 -10.86
N ALA A 272 25.21 -25.16 -10.81
CA ALA A 272 26.09 -24.82 -11.93
C ALA A 272 27.26 -25.84 -12.01
N ALA A 273 27.68 -26.16 -13.24
CA ALA A 273 28.85 -27.00 -13.43
C ALA A 273 30.13 -26.29 -12.96
N GLN A 274 31.09 -27.05 -12.43
CA GLN A 274 32.31 -26.48 -11.86
C GLN A 274 33.11 -25.72 -12.93
N GLU A 275 33.16 -26.22 -14.16
CA GLU A 275 33.83 -25.55 -15.28
C GLU A 275 33.24 -24.16 -15.58
N GLN A 276 31.90 -24.00 -15.47
CA GLN A 276 31.23 -22.71 -15.66
C GLN A 276 31.60 -21.70 -14.57
N LEU A 277 31.77 -22.17 -13.33
CA LEU A 277 32.20 -21.32 -12.22
C LEU A 277 33.66 -20.88 -12.40
N GLU A 278 34.52 -21.80 -12.84
CA GLU A 278 35.94 -21.53 -13.09
C GLU A 278 36.13 -20.56 -14.26
N GLU A 279 35.39 -20.72 -15.36
CA GLU A 279 35.38 -19.78 -16.49
C GLU A 279 35.04 -18.36 -16.08
N LEU A 280 34.06 -18.20 -15.16
CA LEU A 280 33.63 -16.91 -14.64
C LEU A 280 34.45 -16.40 -13.43
N HIS A 281 35.48 -17.14 -13.01
CA HIS A 281 36.23 -16.87 -11.78
C HIS A 281 35.37 -16.75 -10.51
N ILE A 282 34.26 -17.51 -10.45
CA ILE A 282 33.34 -17.55 -9.31
C ILE A 282 33.68 -18.76 -8.45
N ARG A 283 33.64 -18.58 -7.13
CA ARG A 283 33.72 -19.68 -6.16
C ARG A 283 32.78 -19.45 -4.99
N PHE A 284 32.29 -20.54 -4.40
CA PHE A 284 31.54 -20.48 -3.16
C PHE A 284 32.44 -20.03 -2.01
N HIS A 285 31.93 -19.11 -1.17
CA HIS A 285 32.61 -18.67 0.03
C HIS A 285 31.90 -19.23 1.26
N GLY A 286 32.66 -19.89 2.15
CA GLY A 286 32.11 -20.37 3.43
C GLY A 286 31.33 -21.68 3.38
N LEU A 287 31.28 -22.37 2.23
CA LEU A 287 30.81 -23.75 2.17
C LEU A 287 32.03 -24.65 2.34
N GLU A 288 32.20 -25.25 3.53
CA GLU A 288 33.10 -26.39 3.69
C GLU A 288 32.55 -27.54 2.85
N LYS A 289 33.39 -28.20 2.08
CA LYS A 289 33.02 -29.44 1.40
C LYS A 289 32.69 -30.43 2.50
N GLU A 290 31.45 -30.84 2.59
CA GLU A 290 31.11 -32.11 3.21
C GLU A 290 31.71 -33.20 2.30
N ASP A 291 32.79 -33.86 2.78
CA ASP A 291 33.41 -35.01 2.14
C ASP A 291 32.50 -36.22 2.10
#